data_9562ae45472569c0e08d23e6d3268ed3
#
_entry.id   9562ae45472569c0e08d23e6d3268ed3
#
_cell.length_a   1.000
_cell.length_b   1.000
_cell.length_c   1.000
_cell.angle_alpha   90.00
_cell.angle_beta   90.00
_cell.angle_gamma   90.00
#
_symmetry.space_group_name_H-M   'P 1'
#
loop_
_entity.id
_entity.type
_entity.pdbx_description
1 polymer ?
#
loop_
_entity_poly.entity_id
_entity_poly.type
_entity_poly.pdbx_seq_one_letter_code
_entity_poly.pdbx_strand_id
1 'polypeptide(L)'
;AGYEAIPYKSLENLDPETIMMMRPDFIAGWSSTFTDKVLRSTEFWNERGVHTYISQNSDPANRNRTIENEYADILNLGKIFDREEKAESLVKEMKDEISRTAGQATLTGKHPRGLIIEFMGSDISVYGEETLAGDIIRRMNGELLASGQQQISKEQIIEMDPDAIFVILIEGDYDHPKQKLDMLYHEQALRDVRCIREKRVYPLPLYSVYSSGIRTLDGIRYIGKGLYPDLYKEQ
;
A
#
# COMPACT_ATOMS: atom_id res chain seq x y z
N ALA A 1 -2.02 2.75 22.75
CA ALA A 1 -2.42 3.68 23.84
C ALA A 1 -2.81 5.05 23.29
N GLY A 2 -2.03 5.68 22.36
CA GLY A 2 -2.36 7.02 21.84
C GLY A 2 -3.65 7.08 21.02
N TYR A 3 -3.88 6.13 20.12
CA TYR A 3 -5.08 6.09 19.28
C TYR A 3 -6.37 5.94 20.11
N GLU A 4 -6.35 5.16 21.17
CA GLU A 4 -7.51 4.98 22.05
C GLU A 4 -7.90 6.26 22.79
N ALA A 5 -6.96 7.16 23.03
CA ALA A 5 -7.19 8.45 23.67
C ALA A 5 -7.76 9.52 22.75
N ILE A 6 -7.88 9.28 21.42
CA ILE A 6 -8.47 10.22 20.48
C ILE A 6 -9.97 10.39 20.81
N PRO A 7 -10.42 11.64 21.10
CA PRO A 7 -11.76 11.87 21.61
C PRO A 7 -12.87 11.68 20.56
N TYR A 8 -12.54 11.81 19.29
CA TYR A 8 -13.48 11.63 18.20
C TYR A 8 -12.92 10.72 17.13
N LYS A 9 -13.66 9.70 16.75
CA LYS A 9 -13.35 8.75 15.69
C LYS A 9 -14.61 8.49 14.88
N SER A 10 -14.51 8.53 13.55
CA SER A 10 -15.61 8.20 12.65
C SER A 10 -15.08 7.33 11.51
N LEU A 11 -15.89 6.38 11.08
CA LEU A 11 -15.69 5.61 9.86
C LEU A 11 -16.34 6.28 8.64
N GLU A 12 -17.16 7.31 8.88
CA GLU A 12 -17.83 8.07 7.84
C GLU A 12 -17.05 9.35 7.53
N ASN A 13 -17.23 9.87 6.31
CA ASN A 13 -16.68 11.17 5.95
C ASN A 13 -17.31 12.25 6.82
N LEU A 14 -16.46 13.08 7.42
CA LEU A 14 -16.90 14.22 8.20
C LEU A 14 -17.34 15.34 7.25
N ASP A 15 -18.41 16.03 7.63
CA ASP A 15 -18.84 17.24 6.94
C ASP A 15 -18.05 18.47 7.43
N PRO A 16 -17.96 19.56 6.62
CA PRO A 16 -17.21 20.76 6.97
C PRO A 16 -17.71 21.45 8.25
N GLU A 17 -19.01 21.38 8.55
CA GLU A 17 -19.62 22.00 9.73
C GLU A 17 -19.14 21.29 11.00
N THR A 18 -19.13 19.97 11.00
CA THR A 18 -18.61 19.16 12.12
C THR A 18 -17.13 19.46 12.35
N ILE A 19 -16.32 19.54 11.27
CA ILE A 19 -14.90 19.87 11.39
C ILE A 19 -14.70 21.28 11.94
N MET A 20 -15.47 22.28 11.49
CA MET A 20 -15.40 23.64 12.02
C MET A 20 -15.74 23.70 13.52
N MET A 21 -16.71 22.90 13.98
CA MET A 21 -17.05 22.81 15.42
C MET A 21 -15.89 22.24 16.25
N MET A 22 -15.08 21.35 15.67
CA MET A 22 -13.89 20.78 16.32
C MET A 22 -12.73 21.79 16.44
N ARG A 23 -12.74 22.88 15.65
CA ARG A 23 -11.70 23.92 15.60
C ARG A 23 -10.28 23.36 15.45
N PRO A 24 -10.01 22.56 14.40
CA PRO A 24 -8.67 22.05 14.19
C PRO A 24 -7.70 23.17 13.80
N ASP A 25 -6.44 23.03 14.18
CA ASP A 25 -5.34 23.85 13.68
C ASP A 25 -4.75 23.30 12.38
N PHE A 26 -4.97 21.98 12.13
CA PHE A 26 -4.38 21.25 11.03
C PHE A 26 -5.28 20.11 10.54
N ILE A 27 -5.40 19.97 9.22
CA ILE A 27 -6.11 18.86 8.55
C ILE A 27 -5.17 18.19 7.57
N ALA A 28 -4.89 16.89 7.78
CA ALA A 28 -4.20 16.07 6.81
C ALA A 28 -5.17 15.11 6.13
N GLY A 29 -5.00 14.88 4.84
CA GLY A 29 -5.86 13.97 4.09
C GLY A 29 -5.37 13.68 2.69
N TRP A 30 -6.16 12.93 1.96
CA TRP A 30 -5.99 12.72 0.53
C TRP A 30 -6.52 13.91 -0.26
N SER A 31 -6.10 14.07 -1.51
CA SER A 31 -6.62 15.14 -2.39
C SER A 31 -8.14 15.08 -2.54
N SER A 32 -8.72 13.88 -2.55
CA SER A 32 -10.16 13.65 -2.58
C SER A 32 -10.89 14.17 -1.34
N THR A 33 -10.20 14.31 -0.22
CA THR A 33 -10.74 14.91 1.01
C THR A 33 -11.02 16.41 0.83
N PHE A 34 -10.14 17.10 0.10
CA PHE A 34 -10.20 18.57 -0.10
C PHE A 34 -10.98 18.93 -1.37
N THR A 35 -12.19 18.42 -1.48
CA THR A 35 -13.14 18.71 -2.57
C THR A 35 -14.42 19.30 -2.00
N ASP A 36 -15.18 20.01 -2.83
CA ASP A 36 -16.48 20.59 -2.43
C ASP A 36 -17.50 19.56 -1.95
N LYS A 37 -17.34 18.32 -2.37
CA LYS A 37 -18.22 17.21 -1.98
C LYS A 37 -17.89 16.59 -0.62
N VAL A 38 -16.69 16.84 -0.09
CA VAL A 38 -16.22 16.27 1.17
C VAL A 38 -15.91 17.37 2.17
N LEU A 39 -14.68 17.90 2.23
CA LEU A 39 -14.28 18.89 3.23
C LEU A 39 -13.96 20.27 2.63
N ARG A 40 -14.50 20.65 1.47
CA ARG A 40 -14.12 21.88 0.79
C ARG A 40 -12.66 21.89 0.34
N SER A 41 -12.24 22.96 -0.35
CA SER A 41 -10.87 23.10 -0.84
C SER A 41 -9.88 23.45 0.28
N THR A 42 -8.60 23.29 0.02
CA THR A 42 -7.51 23.72 0.91
C THR A 42 -7.54 25.22 1.17
N GLU A 43 -7.87 26.01 0.15
CA GLU A 43 -8.02 27.48 0.27
C GLU A 43 -9.09 27.85 1.28
N PHE A 44 -10.25 27.16 1.24
CA PHE A 44 -11.35 27.39 2.20
C PHE A 44 -10.88 27.28 3.65
N TRP A 45 -10.04 26.28 3.97
CA TRP A 45 -9.50 26.05 5.31
C TRP A 45 -8.40 27.04 5.66
N ASN A 46 -7.46 27.29 4.72
CA ASN A 46 -6.34 28.18 4.93
C ASN A 46 -6.81 29.64 5.19
N GLU A 47 -7.84 30.11 4.48
CA GLU A 47 -8.46 31.41 4.74
C GLU A 47 -9.07 31.55 6.15
N ARG A 48 -9.34 30.41 6.81
CA ARG A 48 -9.86 30.34 8.19
C ARG A 48 -8.79 30.07 9.23
N GLY A 49 -7.52 30.10 8.82
CA GLY A 49 -6.38 29.84 9.71
C GLY A 49 -6.14 28.37 10.03
N VAL A 50 -6.78 27.46 9.29
CA VAL A 50 -6.56 26.00 9.44
C VAL A 50 -5.57 25.55 8.38
N HIS A 51 -4.42 25.04 8.81
CA HIS A 51 -3.41 24.52 7.90
C HIS A 51 -3.83 23.18 7.31
N THR A 52 -3.49 22.94 6.04
CA THR A 52 -3.85 21.71 5.34
C THR A 52 -2.63 21.00 4.79
N TYR A 53 -2.70 19.65 4.73
CA TYR A 53 -1.68 18.80 4.14
C TYR A 53 -2.33 17.74 3.26
N ILE A 54 -1.94 17.70 1.99
CA ILE A 54 -2.34 16.65 1.06
C ILE A 54 -1.21 15.62 0.98
N SER A 55 -1.54 14.34 1.20
CA SER A 55 -0.59 13.24 1.04
C SER A 55 -0.03 13.21 -0.39
N GLN A 56 1.28 13.08 -0.50
CA GLN A 56 2.00 13.08 -1.77
C GLN A 56 1.54 11.97 -2.72
N ASN A 57 1.18 10.81 -2.17
CA ASN A 57 0.65 9.69 -2.97
C ASN A 57 -0.79 9.90 -3.45
N SER A 58 -1.45 10.95 -3.03
CA SER A 58 -2.78 11.34 -3.50
C SER A 58 -2.78 12.66 -4.28
N ASP A 59 -1.66 13.38 -4.32
CA ASP A 59 -1.55 14.64 -5.02
C ASP A 59 -1.65 14.41 -6.54
N PRO A 60 -2.60 15.04 -7.26
CA PRO A 60 -2.74 14.92 -8.71
C PRO A 60 -1.50 15.35 -9.50
N ALA A 61 -0.61 16.17 -8.90
CA ALA A 61 0.67 16.52 -9.51
C ALA A 61 1.64 15.32 -9.61
N ASN A 62 1.47 14.33 -8.74
CA ASN A 62 2.23 13.09 -8.72
C ASN A 62 1.50 12.02 -9.54
N ARG A 63 2.05 11.64 -10.69
CA ARG A 63 1.41 10.66 -11.58
C ARG A 63 1.32 9.27 -10.98
N ASN A 64 2.35 8.86 -10.24
CA ASN A 64 2.49 7.52 -9.67
C ASN A 64 2.58 7.60 -8.15
N ARG A 65 2.03 6.60 -7.49
CA ARG A 65 2.23 6.37 -6.06
C ARG A 65 3.54 5.64 -5.85
N THR A 66 4.45 6.28 -5.14
CA THR A 66 5.82 5.77 -4.97
C THR A 66 6.22 5.72 -3.51
N ILE A 67 7.23 4.92 -3.21
CA ILE A 67 7.79 4.88 -1.86
C ILE A 67 8.50 6.19 -1.48
N GLU A 68 9.02 6.95 -2.43
CA GLU A 68 9.59 8.28 -2.19
C GLU A 68 8.53 9.26 -1.71
N ASN A 69 7.32 9.21 -2.25
CA ASN A 69 6.21 10.01 -1.77
C ASN A 69 5.83 9.65 -0.33
N GLU A 70 5.88 8.34 0.04
CA GLU A 70 5.70 7.90 1.43
C GLU A 70 6.79 8.48 2.34
N TYR A 71 8.05 8.43 1.91
CA TYR A 71 9.15 9.01 2.68
C TYR A 71 8.96 10.51 2.88
N ALA A 72 8.53 11.23 1.84
CA ALA A 72 8.25 12.66 1.92
C ALA A 72 7.12 12.95 2.92
N ASP A 73 6.01 12.21 2.86
CA ASP A 73 4.89 12.35 3.79
C ASP A 73 5.34 12.12 5.24
N ILE A 74 6.06 11.03 5.50
CA ILE A 74 6.55 10.71 6.85
C ILE A 74 7.47 11.80 7.38
N LEU A 75 8.43 12.28 6.56
CA LEU A 75 9.37 13.33 6.96
C LEU A 75 8.69 14.69 7.15
N ASN A 76 7.75 15.05 6.28
CA ASN A 76 7.00 16.29 6.41
C ASN A 76 6.12 16.29 7.67
N LEU A 77 5.40 15.22 7.93
CA LEU A 77 4.62 15.07 9.17
C LEU A 77 5.53 15.05 10.40
N GLY A 78 6.71 14.43 10.30
CA GLY A 78 7.74 14.50 11.34
C GLY A 78 8.09 15.94 11.71
N LYS A 79 8.35 16.80 10.72
CA LYS A 79 8.63 18.23 10.91
C LYS A 79 7.43 19.00 11.49
N ILE A 80 6.23 18.76 10.93
CA ILE A 80 5.01 19.46 11.39
C ILE A 80 4.72 19.20 12.87
N PHE A 81 5.03 18.00 13.35
CA PHE A 81 4.72 17.56 14.71
C PHE A 81 5.95 17.47 15.65
N ASP A 82 7.09 18.04 15.30
CA ASP A 82 8.35 17.98 16.05
C ASP A 82 8.74 16.53 16.42
N ARG A 83 8.78 15.67 15.39
CA ARG A 83 9.11 14.25 15.52
C ARG A 83 10.08 13.78 14.42
N GLU A 84 11.01 14.66 14.02
CA GLU A 84 11.95 14.43 12.93
C GLU A 84 12.77 13.16 13.13
N GLU A 85 13.38 13.00 14.31
CA GLU A 85 14.22 11.81 14.61
C GLU A 85 13.46 10.51 14.43
N LYS A 86 12.17 10.48 14.84
CA LYS A 86 11.32 9.30 14.68
C LYS A 86 10.98 9.06 13.22
N ALA A 87 10.69 10.12 12.48
CA ALA A 87 10.37 10.06 11.06
C ALA A 87 11.58 9.58 10.25
N GLU A 88 12.76 10.14 10.51
CA GLU A 88 14.03 9.75 9.87
C GLU A 88 14.38 8.28 10.17
N SER A 89 14.24 7.85 11.42
CA SER A 89 14.46 6.46 11.82
C SER A 89 13.54 5.49 11.06
N LEU A 90 12.27 5.82 10.94
CA LEU A 90 11.30 5.00 10.22
C LEU A 90 11.61 4.92 8.72
N VAL A 91 11.91 6.06 8.09
CA VAL A 91 12.30 6.11 6.67
C VAL A 91 13.59 5.33 6.42
N LYS A 92 14.55 5.45 7.34
CA LYS A 92 15.80 4.66 7.28
C LYS A 92 15.50 3.15 7.33
N GLU A 93 14.65 2.71 8.24
CA GLU A 93 14.27 1.30 8.37
C GLU A 93 13.59 0.77 7.10
N MET A 94 12.70 1.55 6.49
CA MET A 94 12.08 1.20 5.21
C MET A 94 13.12 1.08 4.08
N LYS A 95 14.05 2.03 3.99
CA LYS A 95 15.13 2.01 2.99
C LYS A 95 16.07 0.82 3.18
N ASP A 96 16.44 0.54 4.41
CA ASP A 96 17.32 -0.58 4.76
C ASP A 96 16.65 -1.92 4.39
N GLU A 97 15.37 -2.07 4.66
CA GLU A 97 14.61 -3.28 4.33
C GLU A 97 14.51 -3.51 2.81
N ILE A 98 14.20 -2.47 2.04
CA ILE A 98 14.18 -2.54 0.56
C ILE A 98 15.58 -2.87 0.04
N SER A 99 16.61 -2.19 0.53
CA SER A 99 17.99 -2.38 0.08
C SER A 99 18.52 -3.77 0.40
N ARG A 100 18.19 -4.31 1.58
CA ARG A 100 18.53 -5.67 1.99
C ARG A 100 17.92 -6.70 1.05
N THR A 101 16.65 -6.51 0.70
CA THR A 101 15.92 -7.42 -0.19
C THR A 101 16.42 -7.32 -1.64
N ALA A 102 16.65 -6.11 -2.14
CA ALA A 102 17.22 -5.88 -3.47
C ALA A 102 18.66 -6.42 -3.59
N GLY A 103 19.46 -6.30 -2.53
CA GLY A 103 20.81 -6.86 -2.45
C GLY A 103 20.82 -8.38 -2.59
N GLN A 104 19.85 -9.07 -2.00
CA GLN A 104 19.68 -10.51 -2.14
C GLN A 104 19.40 -10.94 -3.58
N ALA A 105 18.56 -10.17 -4.29
CA ALA A 105 18.30 -10.39 -5.72
C ALA A 105 19.58 -10.29 -6.54
N THR A 106 20.39 -9.27 -6.29
CA THR A 106 21.67 -9.08 -6.97
C THR A 106 22.65 -10.23 -6.69
N LEU A 107 22.73 -10.66 -5.44
CA LEU A 107 23.63 -11.77 -5.04
C LEU A 107 23.24 -13.11 -5.65
N THR A 108 21.94 -13.39 -5.77
CA THR A 108 21.44 -14.67 -6.28
C THR A 108 21.16 -14.68 -7.77
N GLY A 109 21.15 -13.51 -8.42
CA GLY A 109 20.71 -13.34 -9.82
C GLY A 109 19.24 -13.66 -10.03
N LYS A 110 18.43 -13.72 -8.96
CA LYS A 110 16.98 -14.02 -9.03
C LYS A 110 16.18 -12.73 -9.09
N HIS A 111 15.27 -12.67 -10.07
CA HIS A 111 14.28 -11.60 -10.23
C HIS A 111 12.88 -12.21 -10.18
N PRO A 112 12.36 -12.50 -8.97
CA PRO A 112 11.07 -13.18 -8.84
C PRO A 112 9.95 -12.35 -9.44
N ARG A 113 9.04 -13.05 -10.12
CA ARG A 113 7.92 -12.47 -10.86
C ARG A 113 6.71 -12.37 -9.93
N GLY A 114 6.36 -11.14 -9.55
CA GLY A 114 5.25 -10.84 -8.63
C GLY A 114 4.02 -10.33 -9.37
N LEU A 115 2.87 -10.87 -9.00
CA LEU A 115 1.55 -10.40 -9.46
C LEU A 115 0.76 -9.89 -8.25
N ILE A 116 0.20 -8.68 -8.34
CA ILE A 116 -0.62 -8.10 -7.28
C ILE A 116 -2.05 -7.95 -7.82
N ILE A 117 -3.00 -8.58 -7.14
CA ILE A 117 -4.40 -8.61 -7.57
C ILE A 117 -5.37 -8.25 -6.43
N GLU A 118 -6.55 -7.77 -6.83
CA GLU A 118 -7.71 -7.59 -5.96
C GLU A 118 -8.95 -8.23 -6.62
N PHE A 119 -9.74 -8.96 -5.84
CA PHE A 119 -11.01 -9.50 -6.30
C PHE A 119 -12.12 -8.46 -6.15
N MET A 120 -12.66 -8.01 -7.28
CA MET A 120 -13.80 -7.08 -7.37
C MET A 120 -15.03 -7.84 -7.88
N GLY A 121 -15.69 -8.60 -7.00
CA GLY A 121 -16.73 -9.54 -7.42
C GLY A 121 -16.15 -10.68 -8.25
N SER A 122 -16.56 -10.78 -9.54
CA SER A 122 -16.03 -11.76 -10.50
C SER A 122 -14.75 -11.31 -11.19
N ASP A 123 -14.43 -10.01 -11.11
CA ASP A 123 -13.31 -9.41 -11.83
C ASP A 123 -12.03 -9.47 -10.99
N ILE A 124 -10.90 -9.57 -11.69
CA ILE A 124 -9.57 -9.57 -11.08
C ILE A 124 -8.88 -8.27 -11.50
N SER A 125 -8.85 -7.31 -10.59
CA SER A 125 -8.12 -6.05 -10.78
C SER A 125 -6.63 -6.24 -10.47
N VAL A 126 -5.78 -5.46 -11.15
CA VAL A 126 -4.31 -5.52 -11.02
C VAL A 126 -3.78 -4.23 -10.44
N TYR A 127 -2.76 -4.35 -9.62
CA TYR A 127 -1.98 -3.23 -9.10
C TYR A 127 -0.66 -3.14 -9.88
N GLY A 128 -0.61 -2.23 -10.83
CA GLY A 128 0.51 -2.00 -11.73
C GLY A 128 1.59 -1.08 -11.17
N GLU A 129 2.46 -0.59 -12.05
CA GLU A 129 3.62 0.26 -11.70
C GLU A 129 3.24 1.65 -11.18
N GLU A 130 2.00 2.09 -11.43
CA GLU A 130 1.44 3.35 -10.94
C GLU A 130 1.03 3.27 -9.44
N THR A 131 1.07 2.07 -8.85
CA THR A 131 0.70 1.83 -7.46
C THR A 131 1.92 1.74 -6.55
N LEU A 132 1.74 2.08 -5.26
CA LEU A 132 2.79 1.94 -4.25
C LEU A 132 3.28 0.49 -4.12
N ALA A 133 2.36 -0.48 -4.17
CA ALA A 133 2.71 -1.90 -4.11
C ALA A 133 3.60 -2.34 -5.28
N GLY A 134 3.28 -1.88 -6.50
CA GLY A 134 4.08 -2.14 -7.69
C GLY A 134 5.46 -1.48 -7.63
N ASP A 135 5.54 -0.23 -7.14
CA ASP A 135 6.83 0.46 -6.94
C ASP A 135 7.72 -0.33 -5.95
N ILE A 136 7.16 -0.84 -4.85
CA ILE A 136 7.90 -1.65 -3.86
C ILE A 136 8.47 -2.92 -4.51
N ILE A 137 7.69 -3.69 -5.30
CA ILE A 137 8.18 -4.89 -5.99
C ILE A 137 9.39 -4.55 -6.85
N ARG A 138 9.30 -3.50 -7.69
CA ARG A 138 10.36 -3.08 -8.58
C ARG A 138 11.63 -2.65 -7.85
N ARG A 139 11.49 -1.94 -6.74
CA ARG A 139 12.63 -1.51 -5.92
C ARG A 139 13.33 -2.64 -5.20
N MET A 140 12.63 -3.73 -4.99
CA MET A 140 13.21 -4.98 -4.48
C MET A 140 13.83 -5.86 -5.58
N ASN A 141 13.98 -5.34 -6.81
CA ASN A 141 14.46 -6.08 -7.97
C ASN A 141 13.56 -7.28 -8.35
N GLY A 142 12.27 -7.24 -8.00
CA GLY A 142 11.26 -8.14 -8.54
C GLY A 142 10.76 -7.65 -9.91
N GLU A 143 10.32 -8.59 -10.74
CA GLU A 143 9.59 -8.30 -11.97
C GLU A 143 8.10 -8.15 -11.65
N LEU A 144 7.52 -6.97 -11.87
CA LEU A 144 6.09 -6.73 -11.70
C LEU A 144 5.33 -7.19 -12.95
N LEU A 145 4.43 -8.16 -12.78
CA LEU A 145 3.59 -8.68 -13.86
C LEU A 145 2.34 -7.83 -14.08
N ALA A 146 1.76 -7.94 -15.29
CA ALA A 146 0.54 -7.27 -15.72
C ALA A 146 0.59 -5.73 -15.60
N SER A 147 1.80 -5.13 -15.60
CA SER A 147 1.96 -3.69 -15.61
C SER A 147 1.26 -3.08 -16.84
N GLY A 148 0.50 -2.00 -16.62
CA GLY A 148 -0.29 -1.34 -17.68
C GLY A 148 -1.65 -1.98 -17.95
N GLN A 149 -2.04 -3.06 -17.24
CA GLN A 149 -3.38 -3.63 -17.29
C GLN A 149 -4.18 -3.20 -16.06
N GLN A 150 -5.49 -2.99 -16.22
CA GLN A 150 -6.37 -2.70 -15.09
C GLN A 150 -7.04 -3.97 -14.55
N GLN A 151 -7.32 -4.91 -15.43
CA GLN A 151 -7.94 -6.20 -15.11
C GLN A 151 -7.30 -7.31 -15.92
N ILE A 152 -7.31 -8.52 -15.39
CA ILE A 152 -6.80 -9.73 -16.05
C ILE A 152 -7.78 -10.88 -15.91
N SER A 153 -7.66 -11.84 -16.81
CA SER A 153 -8.37 -13.12 -16.74
C SER A 153 -7.54 -14.21 -16.05
N LYS A 154 -8.18 -15.32 -15.73
CA LYS A 154 -7.50 -16.49 -15.18
C LYS A 154 -6.51 -17.11 -16.18
N GLU A 155 -6.83 -17.08 -17.45
CA GLU A 155 -5.98 -17.53 -18.55
C GLU A 155 -4.68 -16.73 -18.61
N GLN A 156 -4.77 -15.41 -18.40
CA GLN A 156 -3.58 -14.55 -18.33
C GLN A 156 -2.72 -14.86 -17.10
N ILE A 157 -3.30 -15.24 -15.95
CA ILE A 157 -2.53 -15.69 -14.79
C ILE A 157 -1.76 -16.97 -15.13
N ILE A 158 -2.40 -17.93 -15.86
CA ILE A 158 -1.76 -19.16 -16.30
C ILE A 158 -0.60 -18.86 -17.25
N GLU A 159 -0.81 -17.97 -18.23
CA GLU A 159 0.22 -17.58 -19.21
C GLU A 159 1.41 -16.88 -18.54
N MET A 160 1.14 -16.00 -17.60
CA MET A 160 2.17 -15.29 -16.84
C MET A 160 2.96 -16.19 -15.91
N ASP A 161 2.39 -17.29 -15.38
CA ASP A 161 2.99 -18.21 -14.40
C ASP A 161 3.84 -17.49 -13.32
N PRO A 162 3.24 -16.67 -12.46
CA PRO A 162 3.96 -15.87 -11.47
C PRO A 162 4.71 -16.73 -10.45
N ASP A 163 5.81 -16.18 -9.90
CA ASP A 163 6.53 -16.79 -8.77
C ASP A 163 5.79 -16.58 -7.45
N ALA A 164 5.07 -15.47 -7.32
CA ALA A 164 4.26 -15.13 -6.16
C ALA A 164 3.05 -14.30 -6.57
N ILE A 165 1.90 -14.56 -5.94
CA ILE A 165 0.70 -13.71 -6.04
C ILE A 165 0.46 -13.04 -4.70
N PHE A 166 0.23 -11.73 -4.73
CA PHE A 166 -0.21 -10.93 -3.59
C PHE A 166 -1.67 -10.55 -3.78
N VAL A 167 -2.51 -10.96 -2.84
CA VAL A 167 -3.95 -10.68 -2.88
C VAL A 167 -4.23 -9.49 -1.97
N ILE A 168 -4.67 -8.39 -2.55
CA ILE A 168 -5.08 -7.22 -1.79
C ILE A 168 -6.29 -7.58 -0.93
N LEU A 169 -6.19 -7.24 0.35
CA LEU A 169 -7.28 -7.35 1.32
C LEU A 169 -7.77 -5.95 1.66
N ILE A 170 -9.08 -5.74 1.58
CA ILE A 170 -9.74 -4.51 2.04
C ILE A 170 -10.29 -4.67 3.46
N GLU A 171 -10.80 -3.58 4.04
CA GLU A 171 -11.52 -3.64 5.31
C GLU A 171 -12.68 -4.65 5.24
N GLY A 172 -12.79 -5.49 6.25
CA GLY A 172 -13.72 -6.63 6.25
C GLY A 172 -13.10 -7.96 5.84
N ASP A 173 -12.00 -7.96 5.10
CA ASP A 173 -11.24 -9.17 4.76
C ASP A 173 -10.10 -9.46 5.76
N TYR A 174 -9.72 -8.45 6.59
CA TYR A 174 -8.52 -8.54 7.44
C TYR A 174 -8.60 -9.65 8.49
N ASP A 175 -9.79 -9.92 9.02
CA ASP A 175 -10.03 -10.97 10.01
C ASP A 175 -10.13 -12.36 9.37
N HIS A 176 -10.36 -12.44 8.07
CA HIS A 176 -10.58 -13.67 7.32
C HIS A 176 -9.76 -13.77 6.02
N PRO A 177 -8.44 -13.49 6.05
CA PRO A 177 -7.62 -13.42 4.82
C PRO A 177 -7.64 -14.72 4.04
N LYS A 178 -7.75 -15.86 4.74
CA LYS A 178 -7.77 -17.18 4.13
C LYS A 178 -8.89 -17.35 3.10
N GLN A 179 -10.06 -16.77 3.33
CA GLN A 179 -11.19 -16.90 2.40
C GLN A 179 -10.87 -16.32 1.02
N LYS A 180 -10.14 -15.19 0.96
CA LYS A 180 -9.72 -14.59 -0.32
C LYS A 180 -8.63 -15.41 -1.00
N LEU A 181 -7.67 -15.96 -0.25
CA LEU A 181 -6.63 -16.80 -0.82
C LEU A 181 -7.20 -18.13 -1.35
N ASP A 182 -8.18 -18.68 -0.65
CA ASP A 182 -8.87 -19.92 -1.03
C ASP A 182 -9.58 -19.79 -2.39
N MET A 183 -9.97 -18.59 -2.82
CA MET A 183 -10.52 -18.36 -4.17
C MET A 183 -9.52 -18.76 -5.28
N LEU A 184 -8.21 -18.57 -5.05
CA LEU A 184 -7.18 -19.02 -5.98
C LEU A 184 -6.85 -20.49 -5.80
N TYR A 185 -6.73 -20.96 -4.56
CA TYR A 185 -6.35 -22.35 -4.27
C TYR A 185 -7.39 -23.39 -4.70
N HIS A 186 -8.69 -23.02 -4.67
CA HIS A 186 -9.77 -23.91 -5.08
C HIS A 186 -10.19 -23.72 -6.54
N GLU A 187 -9.59 -22.74 -7.25
CA GLU A 187 -9.87 -22.54 -8.67
C GLU A 187 -9.19 -23.61 -9.52
N GLN A 188 -10.01 -24.51 -10.07
CA GLN A 188 -9.51 -25.67 -10.81
C GLN A 188 -8.65 -25.27 -12.03
N ALA A 189 -8.98 -24.17 -12.69
CA ALA A 189 -8.21 -23.69 -13.84
C ALA A 189 -6.78 -23.27 -13.46
N LEU A 190 -6.56 -22.80 -12.23
CA LEU A 190 -5.27 -22.29 -11.75
C LEU A 190 -4.41 -23.33 -11.04
N ARG A 191 -4.90 -24.56 -10.86
CA ARG A 191 -4.24 -25.61 -10.06
C ARG A 191 -2.81 -25.93 -10.51
N ASP A 192 -2.51 -25.77 -11.79
CA ASP A 192 -1.21 -26.09 -12.39
C ASP A 192 -0.24 -24.90 -12.40
N VAL A 193 -0.71 -23.68 -12.03
CA VAL A 193 0.14 -22.49 -11.85
C VAL A 193 1.13 -22.75 -10.70
N ARG A 194 2.41 -22.48 -10.95
CA ARG A 194 3.50 -22.85 -10.03
C ARG A 194 3.31 -22.28 -8.63
N CYS A 195 3.04 -20.97 -8.50
CA CYS A 195 2.87 -20.35 -7.18
C CYS A 195 1.64 -20.87 -6.42
N ILE A 196 0.60 -21.34 -7.10
CA ILE A 196 -0.58 -21.96 -6.48
C ILE A 196 -0.20 -23.32 -5.88
N ARG A 197 0.50 -24.18 -6.65
CA ARG A 197 0.99 -25.48 -6.17
C ARG A 197 1.96 -25.34 -5.00
N GLU A 198 2.83 -24.35 -5.05
CA GLU A 198 3.87 -24.09 -4.05
C GLU A 198 3.36 -23.26 -2.86
N LYS A 199 2.07 -22.93 -2.83
CA LYS A 199 1.42 -22.11 -1.79
C LYS A 199 2.07 -20.75 -1.60
N ARG A 200 2.50 -20.12 -2.70
CA ARG A 200 3.10 -18.80 -2.75
C ARG A 200 2.08 -17.73 -3.13
N VAL A 201 0.92 -17.75 -2.45
CA VAL A 201 -0.11 -16.73 -2.50
C VAL A 201 -0.17 -16.08 -1.13
N TYR A 202 -0.02 -14.76 -1.09
CA TYR A 202 0.15 -14.00 0.15
C TYR A 202 -0.93 -12.94 0.31
N PRO A 203 -1.48 -12.78 1.51
CA PRO A 203 -2.36 -11.65 1.79
C PRO A 203 -1.55 -10.36 1.83
N LEU A 204 -2.08 -9.29 1.25
CA LEU A 204 -1.47 -7.96 1.27
C LEU A 204 -2.53 -6.94 1.71
N PRO A 205 -2.55 -6.54 2.99
CA PRO A 205 -3.53 -5.58 3.47
C PRO A 205 -3.39 -4.22 2.77
N LEU A 206 -4.49 -3.70 2.23
CA LEU A 206 -4.51 -2.46 1.46
C LEU A 206 -3.92 -1.28 2.24
N TYR A 207 -4.21 -1.19 3.55
CA TYR A 207 -3.67 -0.13 4.41
C TYR A 207 -2.14 -0.11 4.50
N SER A 208 -1.45 -1.17 4.10
CA SER A 208 0.01 -1.26 4.15
C SER A 208 0.69 -0.86 2.84
N VAL A 209 -0.07 -0.72 1.76
CA VAL A 209 0.47 -0.46 0.41
C VAL A 209 -0.32 0.58 -0.39
N TYR A 210 -1.21 1.31 0.26
CA TYR A 210 -2.04 2.31 -0.40
C TYR A 210 -2.06 3.66 0.33
N SER A 211 -2.12 3.64 1.66
CA SER A 211 -2.20 4.83 2.52
C SER A 211 -0.86 5.08 3.18
N SER A 212 -0.39 6.30 3.10
CA SER A 212 0.86 6.74 3.73
C SER A 212 0.86 6.52 5.24
N GLY A 213 1.96 6.04 5.75
CA GLY A 213 2.16 5.93 7.18
C GLY A 213 3.12 4.84 7.63
N ILE A 214 3.13 4.59 8.94
CA ILE A 214 4.04 3.62 9.57
C ILE A 214 3.81 2.19 9.10
N ARG A 215 2.61 1.87 8.63
CA ARG A 215 2.25 0.52 8.15
C ARG A 215 2.80 0.20 6.77
N THR A 216 3.33 1.18 6.04
CA THR A 216 4.05 0.94 4.79
C THR A 216 5.27 0.03 4.99
N LEU A 217 5.91 0.10 6.16
CA LEU A 217 6.98 -0.85 6.53
C LEU A 217 6.48 -2.30 6.58
N ASP A 218 5.26 -2.54 7.06
CA ASP A 218 4.65 -3.87 7.06
C ASP A 218 4.43 -4.35 5.61
N GLY A 219 3.93 -3.47 4.73
CA GLY A 219 3.75 -3.75 3.30
C GLY A 219 5.05 -4.14 2.61
N ILE A 220 6.13 -3.40 2.88
CA ILE A 220 7.49 -3.70 2.40
C ILE A 220 7.89 -5.12 2.83
N ARG A 221 7.69 -5.48 4.09
CA ARG A 221 8.02 -6.82 4.63
C ARG A 221 7.15 -7.92 4.06
N TYR A 222 5.84 -7.70 3.88
CA TYR A 222 4.95 -8.68 3.24
C TYR A 222 5.38 -8.99 1.82
N ILE A 223 5.68 -7.97 1.02
CA ILE A 223 6.14 -8.13 -0.35
C ILE A 223 7.52 -8.81 -0.37
N GLY A 224 8.46 -8.35 0.45
CA GLY A 224 9.79 -8.96 0.55
C GLY A 224 9.75 -10.44 0.91
N LYS A 225 8.93 -10.82 1.90
CA LYS A 225 8.73 -12.22 2.31
C LYS A 225 8.13 -13.08 1.21
N GLY A 226 7.21 -12.54 0.43
CA GLY A 226 6.59 -13.25 -0.68
C GLY A 226 7.54 -13.44 -1.84
N LEU A 227 8.35 -12.44 -2.19
CA LEU A 227 9.32 -12.51 -3.29
C LEU A 227 10.54 -13.37 -2.92
N TYR A 228 11.08 -13.20 -1.72
CA TYR A 228 12.34 -13.79 -1.25
C TYR A 228 12.16 -14.55 0.08
N PRO A 229 11.35 -15.62 0.12
CA PRO A 229 11.00 -16.28 1.39
C PRO A 229 12.24 -16.81 2.14
N ASP A 230 13.31 -17.17 1.44
CA ASP A 230 14.53 -17.67 2.07
C ASP A 230 15.23 -16.62 2.95
N LEU A 231 15.10 -15.34 2.59
CA LEU A 231 15.67 -14.22 3.33
C LEU A 231 14.96 -13.96 4.68
N TYR A 232 13.74 -14.50 4.85
CA TYR A 232 12.86 -14.27 6.00
C TYR A 232 12.64 -15.50 6.88
N LYS A 233 13.37 -16.59 6.64
CA LYS A 233 13.23 -17.85 7.42
C LYS A 233 13.83 -17.76 8.83
N GLU A 234 14.71 -16.81 9.07
CA GLU A 234 15.49 -16.71 10.33
C GLU A 234 14.99 -15.56 11.24
N GLN A 235 13.78 -15.01 11.01
CA GLN A 235 13.22 -13.92 11.82
C GLN A 235 11.95 -14.42 12.60
#